data_31138783b4796b87e05bd0073c662ed0
#
_entry.id   31138783b4796b87e05bd0073c662ed0
#
_cell.length_a   1.000
_cell.length_b   1.000
_cell.length_c   1.000
_cell.angle_alpha   90.00
_cell.angle_beta   90.00
_cell.angle_gamma   90.00
#
_symmetry.space_group_name_H-M   'P 1'
#
loop_
_entity.id
_entity.type
_entity.pdbx_description
1 polymer ?
#
loop_
_entity_poly.entity_id
_entity_poly.type
_entity_poly.pdbx_seq_one_letter_code
_entity_poly.pdbx_strand_id
1 'polypeptide(L)' 'MARLIRMDRTGHSTLAEWRADDPAAVEAAVEAFRRELDLGYLAMVTTGPGKAEQVREFPVDADTVILRRPIAGG' A
#
# COMPACT_ATOMS: atom_id res chain seq x y z
N MET A 1 -10.55 9.65 0.51
CA MET A 1 -9.46 9.36 1.45
C MET A 1 -8.66 8.18 0.95
N ALA A 2 -7.36 8.31 0.93
CA ALA A 2 -6.50 7.25 0.43
C ALA A 2 -6.33 6.14 1.48
N ARG A 3 -6.07 4.93 1.02
CA ARG A 3 -5.96 3.76 1.90
C ARG A 3 -4.75 2.91 1.56
N LEU A 4 -4.14 2.38 2.60
CA LEU A 4 -3.09 1.37 2.50
C LEU A 4 -3.70 0.06 2.99
N ILE A 5 -3.83 -0.91 2.09
CA ILE A 5 -4.52 -2.17 2.36
C ILE A 5 -3.53 -3.32 2.22
N ARG A 6 -3.51 -4.22 3.21
CA ARG A 6 -2.75 -5.45 3.12
C ARG A 6 -3.68 -6.61 2.79
N MET A 7 -3.35 -7.36 1.75
CA MET A 7 -4.09 -8.56 1.38
C MET A 7 -3.31 -9.81 1.78
N ASP A 8 -3.99 -10.73 2.43
CA ASP A 8 -3.42 -12.01 2.83
C ASP A 8 -4.47 -13.10 2.71
N ARG A 9 -4.15 -14.29 3.24
CA ARG A 9 -5.06 -15.45 3.14
C ARG A 9 -6.40 -15.23 3.84
N THR A 10 -6.41 -14.38 4.85
CA THR A 10 -7.60 -14.16 5.65
C THR A 10 -8.47 -13.03 5.13
N GLY A 11 -8.05 -12.39 4.04
CA GLY A 11 -8.78 -11.28 3.46
C GLY A 11 -7.91 -10.05 3.33
N HIS A 12 -8.47 -8.90 3.60
CA HIS A 12 -7.72 -7.65 3.52
C HIS A 12 -7.94 -6.82 4.79
N SER A 13 -6.92 -6.04 5.14
CA SER A 13 -6.95 -5.16 6.30
C SER A 13 -6.48 -3.77 5.89
N THR A 14 -7.19 -2.74 6.33
CA THR A 14 -6.75 -1.37 6.13
C THR A 14 -5.74 -1.03 7.21
N LEU A 15 -4.50 -0.76 6.80
CA LEU A 15 -3.41 -0.45 7.73
C LEU A 15 -3.31 1.03 8.02
N ALA A 16 -3.69 1.87 7.06
CA ALA A 16 -3.63 3.32 7.22
C ALA A 16 -4.58 3.98 6.23
N GLU A 17 -5.03 5.15 6.60
CA GLU A 17 -5.80 6.02 5.72
C GLU A 17 -5.21 7.41 5.83
N TRP A 18 -5.15 8.13 4.71
CA TRP A 18 -4.58 9.47 4.74
C TRP A 18 -5.21 10.35 3.69
N ARG A 19 -5.06 11.65 3.91
CA ARG A 19 -5.34 12.68 2.91
C ARG A 19 -4.01 13.36 2.59
N ALA A 20 -3.80 13.70 1.34
CA ALA A 20 -2.53 14.30 0.91
C ALA A 20 -2.24 15.62 1.62
N ASP A 21 -3.29 16.30 2.10
CA ASP A 21 -3.16 17.57 2.81
C ASP A 21 -3.01 17.41 4.33
N ASP A 22 -2.87 16.19 4.83
CA ASP A 22 -2.70 15.89 6.25
C ASP A 22 -1.30 15.30 6.48
N PRO A 23 -0.29 16.11 6.81
CA PRO A 23 1.08 15.62 6.96
C PRO A 23 1.24 14.52 8.01
N ALA A 24 0.51 14.62 9.12
CA ALA A 24 0.63 13.62 10.18
C ALA A 24 0.10 12.25 9.72
N ALA A 25 -1.03 12.26 9.02
CA ALA A 25 -1.59 11.03 8.49
C ALA A 25 -0.70 10.43 7.40
N VAL A 26 -0.14 11.27 6.54
CA VAL A 26 0.81 10.83 5.50
C VAL A 26 2.02 10.18 6.15
N GLU A 27 2.58 10.81 7.18
CA GLU A 27 3.76 10.27 7.86
C GLU A 27 3.48 8.90 8.48
N ALA A 28 2.34 8.74 9.13
CA ALA A 28 1.95 7.46 9.70
C ALA A 28 1.78 6.39 8.60
N ALA A 29 1.20 6.78 7.47
CA ALA A 29 1.03 5.86 6.35
C ALA A 29 2.38 5.46 5.74
N VAL A 30 3.32 6.41 5.64
CA VAL A 30 4.68 6.12 5.16
C VAL A 30 5.37 5.09 6.06
N GLU A 31 5.25 5.26 7.37
CA GLU A 31 5.86 4.30 8.29
C GLU A 31 5.27 2.91 8.14
N ALA A 32 3.94 2.81 8.05
CA ALA A 32 3.28 1.54 7.85
C ALA A 32 3.71 0.90 6.53
N PHE A 33 3.78 1.69 5.47
CA PHE A 33 4.21 1.26 4.15
C PHE A 33 5.63 0.67 4.20
N ARG A 34 6.57 1.41 4.78
CA ARG A 34 7.96 0.95 4.88
C ARG A 34 8.08 -0.33 5.69
N ARG A 35 7.36 -0.42 6.79
CA ARG A 35 7.38 -1.61 7.64
C ARG A 35 6.95 -2.84 6.86
N GLU A 36 5.90 -2.71 6.05
CA GLU A 36 5.41 -3.84 5.27
C GLU A 36 6.37 -4.23 4.15
N LEU A 37 7.02 -3.26 3.51
CA LEU A 37 8.04 -3.57 2.51
C LEU A 37 9.22 -4.30 3.15
N ASP A 38 9.62 -3.91 4.36
CA ASP A 38 10.69 -4.57 5.09
C ASP A 38 10.31 -6.02 5.44
N LEU A 39 9.03 -6.30 5.59
CA LEU A 39 8.53 -7.65 5.83
C LEU A 39 8.43 -8.49 4.55
N GLY A 40 8.72 -7.89 3.41
CA GLY A 40 8.71 -8.60 2.14
C GLY A 40 7.45 -8.41 1.30
N TYR A 41 6.54 -7.54 1.71
CA TYR A 41 5.36 -7.26 0.89
C TYR A 41 5.70 -6.39 -0.30
N LEU A 42 4.95 -6.58 -1.37
CA LEU A 42 5.03 -5.74 -2.56
C LEU A 42 3.88 -4.74 -2.54
N ALA A 43 4.17 -3.51 -2.93
CA ALA A 43 3.16 -2.46 -3.00
C ALA A 43 2.73 -2.23 -4.43
N MET A 44 1.42 -2.22 -4.64
CA MET A 44 0.83 -2.02 -5.96
C MET A 44 -0.15 -0.85 -5.91
N VAL A 45 -0.17 -0.06 -6.96
CA VAL A 45 -1.17 0.99 -7.13
C VAL A 45 -1.99 0.69 -8.38
N THR A 46 -3.26 1.04 -8.34
CA THR A 46 -4.14 0.91 -9.50
C THR A 46 -4.02 2.17 -10.35
N THR A 47 -3.62 2.00 -11.60
CA THR A 47 -3.45 3.12 -12.52
C THR A 47 -4.59 3.23 -13.53
N GLY A 48 -5.52 2.29 -13.49
CA GLY A 48 -6.69 2.27 -14.37
C GLY A 48 -7.35 0.90 -14.29
N PRO A 49 -8.51 0.70 -14.93
CA PRO A 49 -9.21 -0.58 -14.91
C PRO A 49 -8.32 -1.71 -15.41
N GLY A 50 -8.12 -2.72 -14.58
CA GLY A 50 -7.31 -3.87 -14.91
C GLY A 50 -5.81 -3.60 -14.96
N LYS A 51 -5.35 -2.43 -14.55
CA LYS A 51 -3.94 -2.09 -14.56
C LYS A 51 -3.45 -1.81 -13.14
N ALA A 52 -2.32 -2.42 -12.79
CA ALA A 52 -1.67 -2.19 -11.51
C ALA A 52 -0.18 -2.02 -11.75
N GLU A 53 0.44 -1.16 -10.98
CA GLU A 53 1.86 -0.87 -11.09
C GLU A 53 2.51 -1.07 -9.74
N GLN A 54 3.65 -1.75 -9.71
CA GLN A 54 4.43 -1.93 -8.49
C GLN A 54 5.19 -0.65 -8.17
N VAL A 55 5.12 -0.23 -6.92
CA VAL A 55 5.85 0.95 -6.46
C VAL A 55 6.72 0.58 -5.28
N ARG A 56 7.86 1.25 -5.14
CA ARG A 56 8.78 1.06 -4.03
C ARG A 56 8.84 2.27 -3.13
N GLU A 57 8.31 3.39 -3.58
CA GLU A 57 8.21 4.61 -2.80
C GLU A 57 6.75 4.88 -2.50
N PHE A 58 6.49 5.52 -1.39
CA PHE A 58 5.12 5.78 -0.95
C PHE A 58 4.43 6.71 -1.94
N PRO A 59 3.33 6.24 -2.59
CA PRO A 59 2.64 7.04 -3.60
C PRO A 59 1.56 7.90 -2.93
N VAL A 60 1.95 9.06 -2.41
CA VAL A 60 1.07 9.91 -1.62
C VAL A 60 -0.20 10.33 -2.38
N ASP A 61 -0.12 10.41 -3.71
CA ASP A 61 -1.25 10.84 -4.55
C ASP A 61 -2.17 9.68 -4.98
N ALA A 62 -1.82 8.45 -4.64
CA ALA A 62 -2.65 7.31 -5.00
C ALA A 62 -3.87 7.23 -4.08
N ASP A 63 -4.99 6.76 -4.63
CA ASP A 63 -6.20 6.56 -3.83
C ASP A 63 -6.13 5.27 -3.02
N THR A 64 -5.51 4.24 -3.58
CA THR A 64 -5.42 2.95 -2.94
C THR A 64 -4.06 2.32 -3.22
N VAL A 65 -3.40 1.89 -2.16
CA VAL A 65 -2.15 1.14 -2.25
C VAL A 65 -2.43 -0.25 -1.66
N ILE A 66 -2.15 -1.28 -2.44
CA ILE A 66 -2.38 -2.66 -2.02
C ILE A 66 -1.06 -3.35 -1.78
N LEU A 67 -0.90 -3.90 -0.58
CA LEU A 67 0.28 -4.67 -0.21
C LEU A 67 -0.04 -6.15 -0.38
N ARG A 68 0.82 -6.86 -1.09
CA ARG A 68 0.65 -8.28 -1.35
C ARG A 68 1.96 -9.00 -1.07
N ARG A 69 1.85 -10.25 -0.61
CA ARG A 69 3.04 -11.09 -0.51
C ARG A 69 3.39 -11.60 -1.88
N PRO A 70 4.68 -11.60 -2.24
CA PRO A 70 5.10 -12.24 -3.47
C PRO A 70 4.81 -13.73 -3.38
N ILE A 71 4.44 -14.32 -4.51
CA ILE A 71 4.22 -15.77 -4.57
C ILE A 71 5.59 -16.43 -4.46
N ALA A 72 5.80 -17.14 -3.36
CA ALA A 72 7.08 -17.78 -3.12
C ALA A 72 7.29 -18.95 -4.04
N GLY A 73 8.48 -19.09 -4.52
CA GLY A 73 8.92 -20.26 -5.16
C GLY A 73 8.28 -20.55 -6.51
N GLY A 74 7.79 -19.67 -6.93
CA GLY A 74 7.38 -19.97 -8.26
C GLY A 74 8.21 -21.11 -8.70
#